data_8bd24ffdecc98bd08a5bb4af251d991c
#
_entry.id   8bd24ffdecc98bd08a5bb4af251d991c
#
_cell.length_a   1.000
_cell.length_b   1.000
_cell.length_c   1.000
_cell.angle_alpha   90.00
_cell.angle_beta   90.00
_cell.angle_gamma   90.00
#
_symmetry.space_group_name_H-M   'P 1'
#
loop_
_entity.id
_entity.type
_entity.pdbx_description
1 polymer ?
#
loop_
_entity_poly.entity_id
_entity_poly.type
_entity_poly.pdbx_seq_one_letter_code
_entity_poly.pdbx_strand_id
1 'polypeptide(L)'
;MTYTSLKSPENRDYTYDLNVAHLYGNLLNTYGDNGNVLMIKYVGEKLGAKMTFDIVSVGDDFDKDHYDMVFFGGGQDYERSIVAKDLPSKRDAIGQFIQDNKVILAICGGFQLLGQYYIQANGVRIDGIGVMGHYTLNQENNRYIGDIKIHN
;
A
#
# COMPACT_ATOMS: atom_id res chain seq x y z
N MET A 1 -10.99 -12.13 -6.20
CA MET A 1 -9.98 -13.21 -6.36
C MET A 1 -8.79 -12.79 -5.52
N THR A 2 -8.46 -13.52 -4.49
CA THR A 2 -7.32 -13.24 -3.62
C THR A 2 -6.16 -14.12 -4.07
N TYR A 3 -5.00 -13.55 -4.33
CA TYR A 3 -3.77 -14.27 -4.63
C TYR A 3 -2.83 -14.18 -3.42
N THR A 4 -1.93 -15.14 -3.28
CA THR A 4 -0.81 -15.05 -2.32
C THR A 4 0.44 -14.50 -3.00
N SER A 5 0.66 -14.89 -4.25
CA SER A 5 1.70 -14.37 -5.13
C SER A 5 1.19 -14.28 -6.56
N LEU A 6 1.55 -13.21 -7.26
CA LEU A 6 1.22 -12.99 -8.66
C LEU A 6 2.51 -12.70 -9.42
N LYS A 7 2.84 -13.55 -10.41
CA LYS A 7 4.10 -13.48 -11.14
C LYS A 7 3.91 -13.23 -12.63
N SER A 8 4.90 -12.63 -13.26
CA SER A 8 5.02 -12.54 -14.71
C SER A 8 5.31 -13.93 -15.32
N PRO A 9 4.90 -14.18 -16.58
CA PRO A 9 5.24 -15.41 -17.28
C PRO A 9 6.76 -15.57 -17.43
N GLU A 10 7.26 -16.80 -17.22
CA GLU A 10 8.71 -17.08 -17.30
C GLU A 10 9.23 -17.21 -18.75
N ASN A 11 8.34 -17.35 -19.73
CA ASN A 11 8.67 -17.59 -21.14
C ASN A 11 8.90 -16.29 -21.94
N ARG A 12 9.28 -15.21 -21.30
CA ARG A 12 9.58 -13.92 -21.92
C ARG A 12 10.96 -13.42 -21.48
N ASP A 13 11.62 -12.70 -22.35
CA ASP A 13 12.83 -11.98 -21.99
C ASP A 13 12.48 -10.67 -21.29
N TYR A 14 13.06 -10.46 -20.11
CA TYR A 14 12.91 -9.26 -19.31
C TYR A 14 14.26 -8.59 -19.07
N THR A 15 14.26 -7.27 -19.04
CA THR A 15 15.45 -6.47 -18.75
C THR A 15 15.63 -6.21 -17.27
N TYR A 16 14.50 -6.16 -16.54
CA TYR A 16 14.45 -5.85 -15.12
C TYR A 16 13.70 -6.95 -14.37
N ASP A 17 14.03 -7.14 -13.09
CA ASP A 17 13.29 -8.00 -12.16
C ASP A 17 12.85 -7.14 -10.98
N LEU A 18 11.53 -7.06 -10.72
CA LEU A 18 10.95 -6.20 -9.69
C LEU A 18 10.02 -7.00 -8.79
N ASN A 19 10.32 -6.95 -7.49
CA ASN A 19 9.52 -7.56 -6.44
C ASN A 19 8.69 -6.48 -5.73
N VAL A 20 7.38 -6.69 -5.66
CA VAL A 20 6.43 -5.74 -5.10
C VAL A 20 5.73 -6.36 -3.91
N ALA A 21 5.86 -5.73 -2.74
CA ALA A 21 5.04 -6.08 -1.58
C ALA A 21 3.65 -5.45 -1.71
N HIS A 22 2.59 -6.25 -1.77
CA HIS A 22 1.22 -5.80 -1.62
C HIS A 22 0.82 -5.88 -0.15
N LEU A 23 1.03 -4.80 0.60
CA LEU A 23 0.75 -4.78 2.04
C LEU A 23 -0.76 -4.97 2.29
N TYR A 24 -1.08 -6.04 3.03
CA TYR A 24 -2.43 -6.41 3.44
C TYR A 24 -3.43 -6.51 2.28
N GLY A 25 -2.98 -6.91 1.09
CA GLY A 25 -3.81 -6.98 -0.11
C GLY A 25 -5.00 -7.94 -0.02
N ASN A 26 -5.00 -8.85 0.95
CA ASN A 26 -6.12 -9.73 1.29
C ASN A 26 -7.18 -9.06 2.17
N LEU A 27 -6.85 -7.95 2.84
CA LEU A 27 -7.73 -7.16 3.71
C LEU A 27 -8.11 -5.82 3.06
N LEU A 28 -7.14 -5.11 2.50
CA LEU A 28 -7.30 -3.77 1.93
C LEU A 28 -7.51 -3.84 0.42
N ASN A 29 -8.70 -4.24 0.01
CA ASN A 29 -9.06 -4.42 -1.42
C ASN A 29 -10.51 -3.96 -1.70
N THR A 30 -11.04 -3.04 -0.92
CA THR A 30 -12.46 -2.66 -0.98
C THR A 30 -12.83 -1.94 -2.27
N TYR A 31 -11.92 -1.17 -2.85
CA TYR A 31 -12.17 -0.31 -4.01
C TYR A 31 -11.49 -0.80 -5.30
N GLY A 32 -11.17 -2.10 -5.37
CA GLY A 32 -10.56 -2.69 -6.56
C GLY A 32 -9.04 -2.56 -6.60
N ASP A 33 -8.38 -2.47 -5.45
CA ASP A 33 -6.93 -2.35 -5.33
C ASP A 33 -6.17 -3.46 -6.08
N ASN A 34 -6.72 -4.67 -6.13
CA ASN A 34 -6.19 -5.74 -6.99
C ASN A 34 -6.17 -5.36 -8.48
N GLY A 35 -7.09 -4.52 -8.95
CA GLY A 35 -7.07 -3.98 -10.31
C GLY A 35 -5.87 -3.08 -10.54
N ASN A 36 -5.50 -2.26 -9.54
CA ASN A 36 -4.29 -1.44 -9.60
C ASN A 36 -3.03 -2.30 -9.68
N VAL A 37 -2.94 -3.36 -8.87
CA VAL A 37 -1.83 -4.33 -8.91
C VAL A 37 -1.71 -4.99 -10.28
N LEU A 38 -2.82 -5.44 -10.87
CA LEU A 38 -2.85 -6.02 -12.22
C LEU A 38 -2.40 -5.01 -13.28
N MET A 39 -2.80 -3.75 -13.15
CA MET A 39 -2.38 -2.68 -14.06
C MET A 39 -0.89 -2.39 -13.93
N ILE A 40 -0.37 -2.26 -12.71
CA ILE A 40 1.08 -2.06 -12.46
C ILE A 40 1.87 -3.21 -13.07
N LYS A 41 1.42 -4.47 -12.85
CA LYS A 41 2.04 -5.65 -13.46
C LYS A 41 2.04 -5.57 -14.99
N TYR A 42 0.88 -5.29 -15.59
CA TYR A 42 0.75 -5.18 -17.04
C TYR A 42 1.68 -4.12 -17.63
N VAL A 43 1.71 -2.93 -17.04
CA VAL A 43 2.58 -1.82 -17.50
C VAL A 43 4.05 -2.19 -17.32
N GLY A 44 4.43 -2.74 -16.15
CA GLY A 44 5.80 -3.18 -15.89
C GLY A 44 6.29 -4.20 -16.93
N GLU A 45 5.46 -5.21 -17.24
CA GLU A 45 5.77 -6.20 -18.28
C GLU A 45 5.94 -5.59 -19.67
N LYS A 46 5.14 -4.57 -20.00
CA LYS A 46 5.27 -3.84 -21.27
C LYS A 46 6.56 -3.00 -21.36
N LEU A 47 7.07 -2.58 -20.21
CA LEU A 47 8.34 -1.85 -20.08
C LEU A 47 9.54 -2.80 -19.90
N GLY A 48 9.33 -4.12 -20.02
CA GLY A 48 10.41 -5.11 -19.95
C GLY A 48 10.79 -5.54 -18.54
N ALA A 49 9.91 -5.34 -17.56
CA ALA A 49 10.13 -5.81 -16.19
C ALA A 49 9.42 -7.14 -15.93
N LYS A 50 10.15 -8.12 -15.37
CA LYS A 50 9.56 -9.28 -14.72
C LYS A 50 9.01 -8.82 -13.37
N MET A 51 7.72 -8.98 -13.16
CA MET A 51 7.03 -8.50 -11.97
C MET A 51 6.64 -9.66 -11.07
N THR A 52 7.00 -9.58 -9.80
CA THR A 52 6.51 -10.48 -8.74
C THR A 52 5.79 -9.65 -7.69
N PHE A 53 4.56 -10.03 -7.37
CA PHE A 53 3.77 -9.42 -6.29
C PHE A 53 3.50 -10.46 -5.23
N ASP A 54 3.88 -10.17 -4.00
CA ASP A 54 3.58 -11.00 -2.84
C ASP A 54 2.71 -10.22 -1.86
N ILE A 55 1.70 -10.88 -1.29
CA ILE A 55 0.92 -10.29 -0.21
C ILE A 55 1.70 -10.45 1.08
N VAL A 56 2.00 -9.32 1.72
CA VAL A 56 2.53 -9.26 3.09
C VAL A 56 1.38 -8.84 4.00
N SER A 57 0.90 -9.75 4.83
CA SER A 57 -0.31 -9.58 5.63
C SER A 57 -0.03 -9.58 7.14
N VAL A 58 -1.10 -9.80 7.92
CA VAL A 58 -1.04 -9.90 9.39
C VAL A 58 -0.16 -11.08 9.78
N GLY A 59 0.81 -10.82 10.66
CA GLY A 59 1.77 -11.81 11.17
C GLY A 59 2.94 -12.12 10.24
N ASP A 60 2.94 -11.61 9.00
CA ASP A 60 4.08 -11.78 8.10
C ASP A 60 5.16 -10.73 8.39
N ASP A 61 6.42 -11.10 8.21
CA ASP A 61 7.53 -10.15 8.23
C ASP A 61 7.60 -9.37 6.93
N PHE A 62 8.01 -8.09 7.02
CA PHE A 62 8.31 -7.27 5.85
C PHE A 62 9.81 -7.20 5.63
N ASP A 63 10.30 -7.93 4.63
CA ASP A 63 11.71 -7.89 4.22
C ASP A 63 11.95 -6.71 3.27
N LYS A 64 12.46 -5.60 3.81
CA LYS A 64 12.76 -4.38 3.05
C LYS A 64 13.79 -4.58 1.94
N ASP A 65 14.67 -5.58 2.05
CA ASP A 65 15.75 -5.82 1.09
C ASP A 65 15.27 -6.69 -0.08
N HIS A 66 14.22 -7.48 0.13
CA HIS A 66 13.61 -8.30 -0.92
C HIS A 66 12.76 -7.50 -1.90
N TYR A 67 12.09 -6.44 -1.44
CA TYR A 67 11.15 -5.69 -2.27
C TYR A 67 11.75 -4.39 -2.84
N ASP A 68 11.34 -4.07 -4.06
CA ASP A 68 11.69 -2.84 -4.79
C ASP A 68 10.61 -1.77 -4.67
N MET A 69 9.35 -2.21 -4.51
CA MET A 69 8.19 -1.35 -4.41
C MET A 69 7.20 -1.91 -3.39
N VAL A 70 6.48 -1.02 -2.74
CA VAL A 70 5.32 -1.33 -1.89
C VAL A 70 4.06 -0.75 -2.52
N PHE A 71 3.01 -1.57 -2.64
CA PHE A 71 1.65 -1.13 -2.88
C PHE A 71 0.83 -1.32 -1.60
N PHE A 72 0.22 -0.25 -1.11
CA PHE A 72 -0.57 -0.23 0.12
C PHE A 72 -1.94 0.37 -0.18
N GLY A 73 -2.95 -0.47 -0.34
CA GLY A 73 -4.29 -0.12 -0.78
C GLY A 73 -5.19 0.47 0.31
N GLY A 74 -6.45 0.64 -0.05
CA GLY A 74 -7.49 1.16 0.83
C GLY A 74 -8.45 0.08 1.34
N GLY A 75 -9.12 0.37 2.46
CA GLY A 75 -10.11 -0.53 3.07
C GLY A 75 -11.10 0.21 3.94
N GLN A 76 -12.11 -0.52 4.40
CA GLN A 76 -13.10 0.01 5.35
C GLN A 76 -12.52 0.10 6.77
N ASP A 77 -13.27 0.72 7.67
CA ASP A 77 -12.80 1.00 9.04
C ASP A 77 -12.45 -0.28 9.81
N TYR A 78 -13.21 -1.35 9.59
CA TYR A 78 -12.96 -2.63 10.27
C TYR A 78 -11.61 -3.24 9.87
N GLU A 79 -11.36 -3.42 8.58
CA GLU A 79 -10.11 -3.98 8.06
C GLU A 79 -8.93 -3.10 8.45
N ARG A 80 -9.08 -1.77 8.35
CA ARG A 80 -8.03 -0.82 8.77
C ARG A 80 -7.71 -0.94 10.27
N SER A 81 -8.70 -1.22 11.12
CA SER A 81 -8.48 -1.43 12.55
C SER A 81 -7.66 -2.70 12.85
N ILE A 82 -7.79 -3.74 12.02
CA ILE A 82 -6.98 -4.95 12.11
C ILE A 82 -5.54 -4.64 11.70
N VAL A 83 -5.38 -3.98 10.54
CA VAL A 83 -4.07 -3.58 10.01
C VAL A 83 -3.33 -2.66 10.97
N ALA A 84 -4.01 -1.68 11.58
CA ALA A 84 -3.41 -0.75 12.53
C ALA A 84 -2.80 -1.44 13.77
N LYS A 85 -3.27 -2.64 14.12
CA LYS A 85 -2.71 -3.41 15.25
C LYS A 85 -1.44 -4.18 14.87
N ASP A 86 -1.34 -4.62 13.63
CA ASP A 86 -0.20 -5.43 13.14
C ASP A 86 0.91 -4.56 12.53
N LEU A 87 0.54 -3.49 11.83
CA LEU A 87 1.46 -2.61 11.10
C LEU A 87 2.63 -2.04 11.94
N PRO A 88 2.46 -1.74 13.25
CA PRO A 88 3.58 -1.30 14.09
C PRO A 88 4.76 -2.26 14.14
N SER A 89 4.55 -3.57 13.97
CA SER A 89 5.61 -4.58 13.91
C SER A 89 6.54 -4.39 12.70
N LYS A 90 6.03 -3.79 11.62
CA LYS A 90 6.72 -3.55 10.35
C LYS A 90 7.27 -2.12 10.22
N ARG A 91 7.03 -1.26 11.25
CA ARG A 91 7.33 0.17 11.21
C ARG A 91 8.77 0.49 10.83
N ASP A 92 9.72 -0.14 11.50
CA ASP A 92 11.14 0.17 11.33
C ASP A 92 11.64 -0.26 9.94
N ALA A 93 11.21 -1.42 9.47
CA ALA A 93 11.53 -1.90 8.13
C ALA A 93 10.93 -1.03 7.03
N ILE A 94 9.67 -0.57 7.19
CA ILE A 94 9.03 0.36 6.26
C ILE A 94 9.73 1.73 6.31
N GLY A 95 10.09 2.21 7.50
CA GLY A 95 10.84 3.46 7.66
C GLY A 95 12.19 3.43 6.94
N GLN A 96 12.94 2.35 7.07
CA GLN A 96 14.20 2.17 6.35
C GLN A 96 13.98 2.05 4.84
N PHE A 97 12.95 1.32 4.40
CA PHE A 97 12.58 1.20 2.98
C PHE A 97 12.38 2.58 2.32
N ILE A 98 11.73 3.51 3.03
CA ILE A 98 11.56 4.91 2.60
C ILE A 98 12.91 5.66 2.57
N GLN A 99 13.74 5.48 3.60
CA GLN A 99 15.06 6.13 3.68
C GLN A 99 16.01 5.64 2.57
N ASP A 100 15.86 4.37 2.16
CA ASP A 100 16.59 3.78 1.04
C ASP A 100 16.08 4.28 -0.34
N ASN A 101 15.18 5.27 -0.37
CA ASN A 101 14.55 5.85 -1.56
C ASN A 101 13.78 4.83 -2.43
N LYS A 102 13.28 3.77 -1.85
CA LYS A 102 12.41 2.81 -2.53
C LYS A 102 10.98 3.34 -2.64
N VAL A 103 10.23 2.85 -3.62
CA VAL A 103 8.93 3.39 -3.98
C VAL A 103 7.81 2.80 -3.12
N ILE A 104 7.00 3.66 -2.52
CA ILE A 104 5.74 3.27 -1.87
C ILE A 104 4.58 4.00 -2.57
N LEU A 105 3.63 3.24 -3.10
CA LEU A 105 2.34 3.75 -3.55
C LEU A 105 1.29 3.41 -2.50
N ALA A 106 0.92 4.39 -1.70
CA ALA A 106 -0.08 4.26 -0.66
C ALA A 106 -1.36 5.02 -1.02
N ILE A 107 -2.51 4.35 -0.92
CA ILE A 107 -3.81 4.87 -1.35
C ILE A 107 -4.79 4.81 -0.19
N CYS A 108 -5.57 5.91 0.02
CA CYS A 108 -6.67 5.96 0.98
C CYS A 108 -6.24 5.53 2.39
N GLY A 109 -6.72 4.38 2.87
CA GLY A 109 -6.39 3.84 4.20
C GLY A 109 -4.91 3.52 4.38
N GLY A 110 -4.24 3.02 3.34
CA GLY A 110 -2.79 2.78 3.37
C GLY A 110 -2.01 4.07 3.57
N PHE A 111 -2.38 5.15 2.87
CA PHE A 111 -1.77 6.46 3.08
C PHE A 111 -2.01 6.98 4.51
N GLN A 112 -3.24 6.85 5.04
CA GLN A 112 -3.57 7.28 6.40
C GLN A 112 -2.74 6.55 7.47
N LEU A 113 -2.55 5.23 7.31
CA LEU A 113 -1.81 4.40 8.26
C LEU A 113 -0.29 4.61 8.25
N LEU A 114 0.29 5.14 7.17
CA LEU A 114 1.69 5.57 7.14
C LEU A 114 1.93 6.87 7.91
N GLY A 115 0.89 7.70 8.08
CA GLY A 115 0.94 8.93 8.85
C GLY A 115 0.94 8.71 10.36
N GLN A 116 0.78 9.79 11.10
CA GLN A 116 0.77 9.77 12.57
C GLN A 116 -0.52 9.16 13.13
N TYR A 117 -1.67 9.62 12.63
CA TYR A 117 -3.00 9.14 13.00
C TYR A 117 -4.06 9.62 12.00
N TYR A 118 -5.23 9.01 12.06
CA TYR A 118 -6.42 9.53 11.41
C TYR A 118 -7.64 9.44 12.34
N ILE A 119 -8.61 10.35 12.14
CA ILE A 119 -9.88 10.35 12.85
C ILE A 119 -10.96 9.74 11.94
N GLN A 120 -11.58 8.66 12.38
CA GLN A 120 -12.67 8.00 11.66
C GLN A 120 -13.94 8.86 11.63
N ALA A 121 -14.92 8.50 10.78
CA ALA A 121 -16.20 9.20 10.67
C ALA A 121 -16.99 9.23 11.99
N ASN A 122 -16.80 8.23 12.87
CA ASN A 122 -17.39 8.14 14.20
C ASN A 122 -16.60 8.89 15.29
N GLY A 123 -15.55 9.64 14.92
CA GLY A 123 -14.69 10.38 15.84
C GLY A 123 -13.59 9.55 16.51
N VAL A 124 -13.53 8.24 16.28
CA VAL A 124 -12.48 7.39 16.85
C VAL A 124 -11.15 7.68 16.20
N ARG A 125 -10.11 7.90 17.02
CA ARG A 125 -8.74 8.04 16.57
C ARG A 125 -8.10 6.67 16.37
N ILE A 126 -7.46 6.50 15.21
CA ILE A 126 -6.62 5.36 14.90
C ILE A 126 -5.20 5.88 14.68
N ASP A 127 -4.25 5.33 15.43
CA ASP A 127 -2.84 5.68 15.25
C ASP A 127 -2.27 4.96 14.04
N GLY A 128 -1.51 5.69 13.22
CA GLY A 128 -0.67 5.15 12.18
C GLY A 128 0.73 4.84 12.71
N ILE A 129 1.62 4.43 11.83
CA ILE A 129 3.01 4.11 12.22
C ILE A 129 3.95 5.32 12.26
N GLY A 130 3.49 6.47 11.80
CA GLY A 130 4.24 7.73 11.92
C GLY A 130 5.56 7.78 11.14
N VAL A 131 5.69 6.99 10.06
CA VAL A 131 6.85 7.06 9.15
C VAL A 131 6.76 8.27 8.22
N MET A 132 5.57 8.85 8.09
CA MET A 132 5.30 10.11 7.40
C MET A 132 4.68 11.12 8.35
N GLY A 133 4.96 12.42 8.15
CA GLY A 133 4.59 13.49 9.08
C GLY A 133 3.13 13.95 9.01
N HIS A 134 2.29 13.40 8.13
CA HIS A 134 0.90 13.83 7.97
C HIS A 134 -0.05 13.16 8.98
N TYR A 135 -1.23 13.75 9.12
CA TYR A 135 -2.37 13.18 9.83
C TYR A 135 -3.68 13.54 9.08
N THR A 136 -4.75 12.80 9.33
CA THR A 136 -6.04 13.02 8.68
C THR A 136 -7.12 13.31 9.73
N LEU A 137 -7.82 14.44 9.55
CA LEU A 137 -8.95 14.83 10.38
C LEU A 137 -10.26 14.57 9.66
N ASN A 138 -11.26 14.10 10.40
CA ASN A 138 -12.63 14.11 9.94
C ASN A 138 -13.19 15.53 10.11
N GLN A 139 -13.62 16.14 9.00
CA GLN A 139 -14.33 17.43 9.02
C GLN A 139 -15.80 17.16 8.72
N GLU A 140 -16.62 17.12 9.75
CA GLU A 140 -18.02 16.65 9.72
C GLU A 140 -18.89 17.20 8.59
N ASN A 141 -18.61 18.42 8.07
CA ASN A 141 -19.40 19.08 7.04
C ASN A 141 -18.63 19.42 5.77
N ASN A 142 -17.38 19.01 5.64
CA ASN A 142 -16.53 19.31 4.48
C ASN A 142 -16.03 18.02 3.83
N ARG A 143 -16.75 17.52 2.84
CA ARG A 143 -16.27 16.46 1.94
C ARG A 143 -15.81 17.07 0.64
N TYR A 144 -14.55 16.88 0.30
CA TYR A 144 -14.04 17.20 -1.02
C TYR A 144 -14.34 16.01 -1.94
N ILE A 145 -15.38 16.17 -2.79
CA ILE A 145 -15.76 15.20 -3.81
C ILE A 145 -15.79 15.95 -5.13
N GLY A 146 -14.92 15.62 -6.07
CA GLY A 146 -14.84 16.27 -7.37
C GLY A 146 -13.47 16.09 -8.03
N ASP A 147 -13.35 16.67 -9.21
CA ASP A 147 -12.11 16.64 -9.99
C ASP A 147 -11.15 17.71 -9.50
N ILE A 148 -9.87 17.36 -9.40
CA ILE A 148 -8.79 18.29 -9.03
C ILE A 148 -7.83 18.41 -10.21
N LYS A 149 -7.53 19.63 -10.62
CA LYS A 149 -6.42 19.95 -11.53
C LYS A 149 -5.20 20.36 -10.71
N ILE A 150 -4.10 19.62 -10.89
CA ILE A 150 -2.82 19.94 -10.29
C ILE A 150 -1.89 20.50 -11.37
N HIS A 151 -1.23 21.62 -11.07
CA HIS A 151 -0.13 22.17 -11.89
C HIS A 151 1.16 21.99 -11.09
N ASN A 152 2.15 21.36 -11.71
CA ASN A 152 3.53 21.32 -11.22
C ASN A 152 4.28 22.53 -11.75
#